data_ceb5e0a331066757783406a9f9fa55fa
#
_entry.id   ceb5e0a331066757783406a9f9fa55fa
#
_cell.length_a   1.000
_cell.length_b   1.000
_cell.length_c   1.000
_cell.angle_alpha   90.00
_cell.angle_beta   90.00
_cell.angle_gamma   90.00
#
_symmetry.space_group_name_H-M   'P 1'
#
loop_
_entity.id
_entity.type
_entity.pdbx_description
1 polymer ?
#
loop_
_entity_poly.entity_id
_entity_poly.type
_entity_poly.pdbx_seq_one_letter_code
_entity_poly.pdbx_strand_id
1 'polypeptide(L)'
;MDEWDNIFHRDFVTENDKKSFLLFLSNLLKDHAYVAMSYITGILPISKYSSGSELNMFMEFKMTSMEIFGEYFGFTDEEVDNLYKKYLHLCKDPQVSRESLREWYDGYFTVSGKRLYNPRSVVMALRFNQISNYWTSSGPYDEIFYYIQISDQMLEATLSGDTQKMADILQYAHNTESPILSYNNEIELSAIVNLVYLSARNKYRIEREDKAGKGYVDFIFYPWNVSEPCIILELKVDSSPEEAIQQIRDKDYILRFRGKLGENRNYTGKILGVGISYDRETKEHQCKIEILST
;
A
#
# COMPACT_ATOMS: atom_id res chain seq x y z
N MET A 1 -18.49 13.04 -11.58
CA MET A 1 -18.31 13.53 -10.19
C MET A 1 -16.97 12.98 -9.72
N ASP A 2 -16.08 13.84 -9.29
CA ASP A 2 -14.75 13.47 -8.80
C ASP A 2 -14.74 13.48 -7.28
N GLU A 3 -13.98 12.57 -6.65
CA GLU A 3 -13.93 12.39 -5.19
C GLU A 3 -15.32 12.36 -4.53
N TRP A 4 -16.25 11.56 -5.08
CA TRP A 4 -17.63 11.49 -4.63
C TRP A 4 -17.78 11.11 -3.16
N ASP A 5 -16.80 10.36 -2.64
CA ASP A 5 -16.73 9.83 -1.29
C ASP A 5 -16.13 10.80 -0.26
N ASN A 6 -15.69 11.99 -0.69
CA ASN A 6 -15.10 13.01 0.18
C ASN A 6 -16.00 13.38 1.39
N ILE A 7 -17.33 13.38 1.22
CA ILE A 7 -18.28 13.69 2.29
C ILE A 7 -18.17 12.69 3.46
N PHE A 8 -17.80 11.44 3.20
CA PHE A 8 -17.72 10.38 4.23
C PHE A 8 -16.51 10.54 5.16
N HIS A 9 -15.54 11.38 4.75
CA HIS A 9 -14.30 11.67 5.47
C HIS A 9 -14.33 12.97 6.25
N ARG A 10 -15.51 13.62 6.38
CA ARG A 10 -15.65 14.87 7.10
C ARG A 10 -16.22 14.66 8.49
N ASP A 11 -15.48 15.07 9.53
CA ASP A 11 -15.85 14.91 10.94
C ASP A 11 -17.18 15.58 11.32
N PHE A 12 -17.54 16.64 10.61
CA PHE A 12 -18.80 17.37 10.85
C PHE A 12 -20.02 16.74 10.19
N VAL A 13 -19.85 15.69 9.35
CA VAL A 13 -20.94 15.02 8.63
C VAL A 13 -21.47 13.88 9.47
N THR A 14 -22.76 13.94 9.80
CA THR A 14 -23.43 12.89 10.56
C THR A 14 -23.78 11.67 9.70
N GLU A 15 -24.03 10.52 10.33
CA GLU A 15 -24.49 9.32 9.62
C GLU A 15 -25.82 9.54 8.88
N ASN A 16 -26.66 10.46 9.37
CA ASN A 16 -27.90 10.82 8.69
C ASN A 16 -27.64 11.66 7.43
N ASP A 17 -26.62 12.52 7.45
CA ASP A 17 -26.21 13.30 6.28
C ASP A 17 -25.63 12.37 5.20
N LYS A 18 -24.82 11.40 5.59
CA LYS A 18 -24.27 10.37 4.68
C LYS A 18 -25.38 9.58 3.99
N LYS A 19 -26.38 9.12 4.74
CA LYS A 19 -27.55 8.43 4.19
C LYS A 19 -28.37 9.33 3.24
N SER A 20 -28.55 10.57 3.63
CA SER A 20 -29.27 11.56 2.81
C SER A 20 -28.56 11.84 1.50
N PHE A 21 -27.21 11.89 1.53
CA PHE A 21 -26.38 12.06 0.34
C PHE A 21 -26.47 10.85 -0.61
N LEU A 22 -26.40 9.61 -0.07
CA LEU A 22 -26.57 8.40 -0.88
C LEU A 22 -27.95 8.35 -1.53
N LEU A 23 -29.00 8.69 -0.78
CA LEU A 23 -30.36 8.77 -1.30
C LEU A 23 -30.49 9.86 -2.39
N PHE A 24 -29.87 11.01 -2.18
CA PHE A 24 -29.81 12.08 -3.18
C PHE A 24 -29.15 11.58 -4.49
N LEU A 25 -27.99 10.93 -4.41
CA LEU A 25 -27.31 10.39 -5.58
C LEU A 25 -28.15 9.33 -6.30
N SER A 26 -28.79 8.44 -5.53
CA SER A 26 -29.70 7.45 -6.09
C SER A 26 -30.87 8.12 -6.85
N ASN A 27 -31.52 9.09 -6.22
CA ASN A 27 -32.64 9.82 -6.84
C ASN A 27 -32.23 10.68 -8.03
N LEU A 28 -30.98 11.13 -8.08
CA LEU A 28 -30.46 11.95 -9.17
C LEU A 28 -30.07 11.10 -10.40
N LEU A 29 -29.52 9.93 -10.17
CA LEU A 29 -28.79 9.18 -11.20
C LEU A 29 -29.49 7.89 -11.62
N LYS A 30 -30.28 7.26 -10.73
CA LYS A 30 -30.81 5.92 -10.99
C LYS A 30 -32.10 5.97 -11.82
N ASP A 31 -32.09 5.20 -12.91
CA ASP A 31 -33.26 4.94 -13.77
C ASP A 31 -33.93 6.19 -14.39
N HIS A 32 -33.15 7.25 -14.62
CA HIS A 32 -33.64 8.48 -15.22
C HIS A 32 -33.30 8.59 -16.69
N ALA A 33 -34.31 8.88 -17.54
CA ALA A 33 -34.15 9.03 -19.00
C ALA A 33 -33.20 10.19 -19.40
N TYR A 34 -32.97 11.16 -18.51
CA TYR A 34 -32.05 12.27 -18.77
C TYR A 34 -30.60 11.94 -18.47
N VAL A 35 -30.32 10.80 -17.84
CA VAL A 35 -28.96 10.36 -17.52
C VAL A 35 -28.49 9.39 -18.57
N ALA A 36 -27.68 9.89 -19.52
CA ALA A 36 -27.09 9.04 -20.55
C ALA A 36 -25.90 8.23 -20.03
N MET A 37 -25.09 8.82 -19.15
CA MET A 37 -23.93 8.18 -18.50
C MET A 37 -23.59 8.93 -17.22
N SER A 38 -23.17 8.19 -16.21
CA SER A 38 -22.59 8.75 -14.97
C SER A 38 -21.20 8.17 -14.75
N TYR A 39 -20.22 9.03 -14.51
CA TYR A 39 -18.87 8.67 -14.16
C TYR A 39 -18.50 9.31 -12.83
N ILE A 40 -18.09 8.49 -11.87
CA ILE A 40 -17.67 8.94 -10.56
C ILE A 40 -16.29 8.37 -10.23
N THR A 41 -15.47 9.14 -9.53
CA THR A 41 -14.20 8.69 -8.97
C THR A 41 -14.22 8.83 -7.47
N GLY A 42 -13.52 7.97 -6.77
CA GLY A 42 -13.38 7.99 -5.32
C GLY A 42 -12.20 7.14 -4.88
N ILE A 43 -11.85 7.24 -3.62
CA ILE A 43 -10.72 6.51 -3.03
C ILE A 43 -11.16 5.11 -2.62
N LEU A 44 -12.38 4.97 -2.10
CA LEU A 44 -12.89 3.74 -1.53
C LEU A 44 -14.05 3.15 -2.34
N PRO A 45 -14.22 1.82 -2.29
CA PRO A 45 -15.32 1.14 -2.98
C PRO A 45 -16.69 1.67 -2.55
N ILE A 46 -17.62 1.76 -3.49
CA ILE A 46 -19.02 2.14 -3.21
C ILE A 46 -19.64 1.25 -2.12
N SER A 47 -19.30 -0.04 -2.14
CA SER A 47 -19.78 -1.02 -1.18
C SER A 47 -19.42 -0.72 0.28
N LYS A 48 -18.43 0.12 0.52
CA LYS A 48 -18.06 0.58 1.87
C LYS A 48 -19.10 1.55 2.46
N TYR A 49 -19.74 2.34 1.63
CA TYR A 49 -20.63 3.42 2.06
C TYR A 49 -22.11 3.12 1.84
N SER A 50 -22.43 2.21 0.93
CA SER A 50 -23.79 1.84 0.56
C SER A 50 -24.09 0.42 0.99
N SER A 51 -25.22 0.19 1.66
CA SER A 51 -25.70 -1.14 2.05
C SER A 51 -26.16 -2.01 0.85
N GLY A 52 -25.92 -1.56 -0.38
CA GLY A 52 -26.04 -2.33 -1.61
C GLY A 52 -27.23 -1.99 -2.50
N SER A 53 -28.18 -1.17 -2.07
CA SER A 53 -29.37 -0.85 -2.90
C SER A 53 -29.35 0.55 -3.49
N GLU A 54 -28.67 1.51 -2.85
CA GLU A 54 -28.74 2.92 -3.22
C GLU A 54 -27.98 3.20 -4.50
N LEU A 55 -26.76 2.65 -4.66
CA LEU A 55 -25.86 2.91 -5.77
C LEU A 55 -25.50 1.66 -6.59
N ASN A 56 -26.38 0.68 -6.64
CA ASN A 56 -26.16 -0.58 -7.34
C ASN A 56 -26.18 -0.46 -8.90
N MET A 57 -26.46 0.74 -9.43
CA MET A 57 -26.40 1.01 -10.88
C MET A 57 -24.98 1.26 -11.39
N PHE A 58 -23.99 1.43 -10.52
CA PHE A 58 -22.61 1.62 -10.93
C PHE A 58 -21.87 0.30 -11.12
N MET A 59 -21.11 0.21 -12.19
CA MET A 59 -20.06 -0.80 -12.34
C MET A 59 -18.75 -0.20 -11.82
N GLU A 60 -18.14 -0.85 -10.85
CA GLU A 60 -16.93 -0.39 -10.20
C GLU A 60 -15.70 -0.99 -10.89
N PHE A 61 -14.74 -0.13 -11.22
CA PHE A 61 -13.45 -0.50 -11.79
C PHE A 61 -12.35 -0.19 -10.80
N LYS A 62 -11.62 -1.22 -10.40
CA LYS A 62 -10.47 -1.13 -9.49
C LYS A 62 -9.20 -1.48 -10.24
N MET A 63 -8.13 -0.77 -9.95
CA MET A 63 -6.81 -1.04 -10.52
C MET A 63 -6.35 -2.49 -10.31
N THR A 64 -6.68 -3.08 -9.15
CA THR A 64 -6.19 -4.39 -8.72
C THR A 64 -7.13 -5.56 -9.02
N SER A 65 -8.34 -5.32 -9.50
CA SER A 65 -9.35 -6.38 -9.67
C SER A 65 -9.83 -6.57 -11.11
N MET A 66 -9.60 -5.62 -11.99
CA MET A 66 -10.04 -5.69 -13.39
C MET A 66 -8.96 -5.12 -14.32
N GLU A 67 -8.54 -5.92 -15.30
CA GLU A 67 -7.48 -5.54 -16.25
C GLU A 67 -7.95 -4.47 -17.25
N ILE A 68 -9.26 -4.42 -17.56
CA ILE A 68 -9.81 -3.66 -18.68
C ILE A 68 -9.43 -2.17 -18.68
N PHE A 69 -9.19 -1.57 -17.51
CA PHE A 69 -8.75 -0.18 -17.38
C PHE A 69 -7.50 -0.04 -16.52
N GLY A 70 -6.82 -1.14 -16.21
CA GLY A 70 -5.67 -1.16 -15.30
C GLY A 70 -4.59 -0.15 -15.67
N GLU A 71 -4.27 -0.03 -16.95
CA GLU A 71 -3.23 0.87 -17.47
C GLU A 71 -3.55 2.37 -17.29
N TYR A 72 -4.81 2.74 -17.07
CA TYR A 72 -5.22 4.15 -16.94
C TYR A 72 -5.12 4.69 -15.50
N PHE A 73 -4.79 3.84 -14.52
CA PHE A 73 -4.64 4.25 -13.13
C PHE A 73 -3.24 4.80 -12.79
N GLY A 74 -2.30 4.73 -13.72
CA GLY A 74 -0.94 5.22 -13.53
C GLY A 74 -0.17 5.25 -14.83
N PHE A 75 1.10 5.66 -14.78
CA PHE A 75 1.99 5.55 -15.93
C PHE A 75 2.58 4.14 -16.02
N THR A 76 2.58 3.59 -17.23
CA THR A 76 3.28 2.36 -17.58
C THR A 76 4.80 2.57 -17.64
N ASP A 77 5.58 1.49 -17.64
CA ASP A 77 7.04 1.56 -17.85
C ASP A 77 7.39 2.29 -19.17
N GLU A 78 6.66 2.03 -20.25
CA GLU A 78 6.89 2.67 -21.54
C GLU A 78 6.63 4.19 -21.52
N GLU A 79 5.56 4.62 -20.84
CA GLU A 79 5.26 6.04 -20.69
C GLU A 79 6.32 6.75 -19.84
N VAL A 80 6.78 6.11 -18.75
CA VAL A 80 7.86 6.65 -17.92
C VAL A 80 9.17 6.71 -18.70
N ASP A 81 9.49 5.70 -19.52
CA ASP A 81 10.67 5.70 -20.40
C ASP A 81 10.63 6.84 -21.41
N ASN A 82 9.46 7.11 -21.98
CA ASN A 82 9.27 8.21 -22.93
C ASN A 82 9.39 9.60 -22.24
N LEU A 83 8.86 9.74 -21.03
CA LEU A 83 9.01 10.95 -20.22
C LEU A 83 10.48 11.16 -19.82
N TYR A 84 11.16 10.09 -19.41
CA TYR A 84 12.57 10.14 -19.03
C TYR A 84 13.49 10.53 -20.20
N LYS A 85 13.25 10.01 -21.40
CA LYS A 85 13.97 10.43 -22.61
C LYS A 85 13.80 11.93 -22.88
N LYS A 86 12.58 12.46 -22.74
CA LYS A 86 12.32 13.91 -22.87
C LYS A 86 13.05 14.71 -21.80
N TYR A 87 13.05 14.24 -20.55
CA TYR A 87 13.78 14.87 -19.46
C TYR A 87 15.28 14.95 -19.74
N LEU A 88 15.92 13.86 -20.16
CA LEU A 88 17.34 13.84 -20.51
C LEU A 88 17.69 14.81 -21.65
N HIS A 89 16.75 15.02 -22.58
CA HIS A 89 16.96 15.96 -23.68
C HIS A 89 16.82 17.42 -23.25
N LEU A 90 15.96 17.71 -22.27
CA LEU A 90 15.65 19.09 -21.83
C LEU A 90 16.50 19.54 -20.64
N CYS A 91 16.94 18.63 -19.79
CA CYS A 91 17.70 18.94 -18.59
C CYS A 91 19.20 18.93 -18.86
N LYS A 92 19.87 20.05 -18.56
CA LYS A 92 21.33 20.19 -18.81
C LYS A 92 22.19 19.36 -17.85
N ASP A 93 21.72 19.14 -16.62
CA ASP A 93 22.41 18.40 -15.57
C ASP A 93 21.42 17.48 -14.84
N PRO A 94 21.09 16.31 -15.43
CA PRO A 94 20.08 15.42 -14.88
C PRO A 94 20.56 14.73 -13.61
N GLN A 95 19.84 14.93 -12.49
CA GLN A 95 20.09 14.32 -11.18
C GLN A 95 19.19 13.11 -10.89
N VAL A 96 18.13 12.92 -11.69
CA VAL A 96 17.18 11.81 -11.54
C VAL A 96 17.57 10.69 -12.48
N SER A 97 17.80 9.48 -11.95
CA SER A 97 18.01 8.29 -12.77
C SER A 97 16.69 7.56 -13.07
N ARG A 98 16.67 6.72 -14.11
CA ARG A 98 15.49 5.89 -14.43
C ARG A 98 15.23 4.85 -13.33
N GLU A 99 16.30 4.32 -12.73
CA GLU A 99 16.25 3.40 -11.60
C GLU A 99 15.63 4.05 -10.38
N SER A 100 16.02 5.27 -10.05
CA SER A 100 15.45 5.99 -8.90
C SER A 100 13.96 6.28 -9.07
N LEU A 101 13.48 6.57 -10.30
CA LEU A 101 12.04 6.68 -10.57
C LEU A 101 11.32 5.37 -10.29
N ARG A 102 11.95 4.23 -10.64
CA ARG A 102 11.40 2.90 -10.39
C ARG A 102 11.38 2.56 -8.90
N GLU A 103 12.47 2.80 -8.21
CA GLU A 103 12.59 2.51 -6.78
C GLU A 103 11.63 3.32 -5.91
N TRP A 104 11.36 4.56 -6.31
CA TRP A 104 10.57 5.49 -5.51
C TRP A 104 9.08 5.52 -5.88
N TYR A 105 8.74 5.35 -7.15
CA TYR A 105 7.39 5.64 -7.64
C TYR A 105 6.69 4.45 -8.29
N ASP A 106 7.38 3.31 -8.42
CA ASP A 106 6.79 2.03 -8.79
C ASP A 106 6.18 1.39 -7.55
N GLY A 107 4.87 1.47 -7.41
CA GLY A 107 4.19 0.95 -6.22
C GLY A 107 2.94 0.14 -6.52
N TYR A 108 2.52 0.08 -7.80
CA TYR A 108 1.27 -0.54 -8.19
C TYR A 108 1.49 -1.57 -9.29
N PHE A 109 0.61 -2.59 -9.30
CA PHE A 109 0.56 -3.59 -10.35
C PHE A 109 -0.88 -3.78 -10.80
N THR A 110 -1.08 -3.93 -12.12
CA THR A 110 -2.36 -4.40 -12.64
C THR A 110 -2.55 -5.88 -12.33
N VAL A 111 -3.74 -6.41 -12.58
CA VAL A 111 -4.04 -7.85 -12.42
C VAL A 111 -3.10 -8.73 -13.24
N SER A 112 -2.69 -8.28 -14.44
CA SER A 112 -1.71 -8.99 -15.29
C SER A 112 -0.26 -8.82 -14.85
N GLY A 113 0.00 -8.11 -13.75
CA GLY A 113 1.35 -7.88 -13.24
C GLY A 113 2.12 -6.76 -13.97
N LYS A 114 1.46 -5.93 -14.78
CA LYS A 114 2.09 -4.74 -15.35
C LYS A 114 2.33 -3.71 -14.27
N ARG A 115 3.51 -3.10 -14.30
CA ARG A 115 3.90 -2.04 -13.36
C ARG A 115 3.23 -0.73 -13.70
N LEU A 116 2.79 -0.02 -12.66
CA LEU A 116 2.24 1.33 -12.75
C LEU A 116 2.95 2.24 -11.77
N TYR A 117 3.28 3.43 -12.26
CA TYR A 117 3.92 4.49 -11.49
C TYR A 117 2.90 5.56 -11.12
N ASN A 118 3.09 6.18 -9.96
CA ASN A 118 2.31 7.35 -9.61
C ASN A 118 2.63 8.51 -10.57
N PRO A 119 1.67 8.98 -11.42
CA PRO A 119 1.94 9.96 -12.47
C PRO A 119 2.46 11.28 -11.91
N ARG A 120 1.83 11.79 -10.83
CA ARG A 120 2.22 13.05 -10.20
C ARG A 120 3.66 13.00 -9.70
N SER A 121 4.02 11.93 -9.01
CA SER A 121 5.36 11.77 -8.44
C SER A 121 6.44 11.72 -9.51
N VAL A 122 6.21 10.97 -10.59
CA VAL A 122 7.12 10.91 -11.74
C VAL A 122 7.30 12.29 -12.37
N VAL A 123 6.18 12.98 -12.68
CA VAL A 123 6.23 14.30 -13.32
C VAL A 123 6.94 15.33 -12.42
N MET A 124 6.67 15.35 -11.12
CA MET A 124 7.29 16.28 -10.19
C MET A 124 8.79 16.02 -10.04
N ALA A 125 9.21 14.74 -9.94
CA ALA A 125 10.62 14.39 -9.87
C ALA A 125 11.39 14.85 -11.11
N LEU A 126 10.86 14.61 -12.29
CA LEU A 126 11.49 15.05 -13.54
C LEU A 126 11.49 16.57 -13.69
N ARG A 127 10.39 17.23 -13.29
CA ARG A 127 10.26 18.70 -13.35
C ARG A 127 11.21 19.43 -12.43
N PHE A 128 11.36 18.95 -11.20
CA PHE A 128 12.23 19.56 -10.18
C PHE A 128 13.64 18.97 -10.19
N ASN A 129 13.93 18.03 -11.08
CA ASN A 129 15.23 17.38 -11.17
C ASN A 129 15.68 16.77 -9.83
N GLN A 130 14.74 16.22 -9.05
CA GLN A 130 14.99 15.71 -7.72
C GLN A 130 14.02 14.57 -7.38
N ILE A 131 14.53 13.51 -6.80
CA ILE A 131 13.71 12.46 -6.17
C ILE A 131 13.26 12.94 -4.79
N SER A 132 11.98 12.85 -4.51
CA SER A 132 11.39 13.20 -3.21
C SER A 132 10.03 12.54 -3.03
N ASN A 133 9.50 12.61 -1.82
CA ASN A 133 8.16 12.14 -1.50
C ASN A 133 7.10 13.14 -2.02
N TYR A 134 6.67 12.97 -3.27
CA TYR A 134 5.64 13.83 -3.89
C TYR A 134 4.22 13.32 -3.70
N TRP A 135 4.03 12.05 -3.32
CA TRP A 135 2.69 11.46 -3.15
C TRP A 135 1.98 11.97 -1.90
N THR A 136 2.71 12.35 -0.85
CA THR A 136 2.12 12.88 0.39
C THR A 136 1.55 14.29 0.25
N SER A 137 1.84 14.99 -0.85
CA SER A 137 1.35 16.34 -1.12
C SER A 137 0.17 16.37 -2.09
N SER A 138 -0.44 15.22 -2.42
CA SER A 138 -1.55 15.11 -3.35
C SER A 138 -2.75 14.41 -2.70
N GLY A 139 -3.78 15.14 -2.34
CA GLY A 139 -5.03 14.59 -1.80
C GLY A 139 -5.59 15.42 -0.64
N PRO A 140 -6.77 15.08 -0.13
CA PRO A 140 -7.28 15.67 1.10
C PRO A 140 -6.24 15.45 2.21
N TYR A 141 -5.74 16.54 2.74
CA TYR A 141 -4.58 16.58 3.65
C TYR A 141 -4.79 15.67 4.88
N ASP A 142 -6.02 15.56 5.34
CA ASP A 142 -6.37 14.89 6.57
C ASP A 142 -6.26 13.36 6.47
N GLU A 143 -6.66 12.76 5.36
CA GLU A 143 -6.60 11.30 5.15
C GLU A 143 -5.17 10.81 4.94
N ILE A 144 -4.42 11.49 4.05
CA ILE A 144 -3.02 11.14 3.79
C ILE A 144 -2.17 11.37 5.04
N PHE A 145 -2.40 12.47 5.76
CA PHE A 145 -1.70 12.75 7.00
C PHE A 145 -1.98 11.68 8.06
N TYR A 146 -3.22 11.23 8.14
CA TYR A 146 -3.64 10.16 9.04
C TYR A 146 -2.92 8.83 8.71
N TYR A 147 -2.88 8.42 7.43
CA TYR A 147 -2.16 7.20 7.03
C TYR A 147 -0.65 7.29 7.22
N ILE A 148 -0.05 8.44 7.01
CA ILE A 148 1.35 8.67 7.32
C ILE A 148 1.60 8.50 8.81
N GLN A 149 0.74 9.11 9.64
CA GLN A 149 0.87 9.02 11.10
C GLN A 149 0.71 7.58 11.61
N ILE A 150 -0.28 6.83 11.11
CA ILE A 150 -0.46 5.41 11.42
C ILE A 150 0.75 4.60 10.97
N SER A 151 1.27 4.87 9.79
CA SER A 151 2.41 4.16 9.23
C SER A 151 3.71 4.45 10.00
N ASP A 152 3.91 5.67 10.48
CA ASP A 152 5.03 5.99 11.37
C ASP A 152 4.90 5.25 12.71
N GLN A 153 3.70 5.20 13.28
CA GLN A 153 3.41 4.45 14.49
C GLN A 153 3.61 2.94 14.32
N MET A 154 3.23 2.39 13.17
CA MET A 154 3.43 0.97 12.85
C MET A 154 4.91 0.61 12.78
N LEU A 155 5.71 1.43 12.09
CA LEU A 155 7.15 1.22 12.03
C LEU A 155 7.80 1.36 13.41
N GLU A 156 7.42 2.36 14.19
CA GLU A 156 7.91 2.55 15.57
C GLU A 156 7.56 1.36 16.47
N ALA A 157 6.31 0.87 16.41
CA ALA A 157 5.86 -0.30 17.16
C ALA A 157 6.67 -1.56 16.76
N THR A 158 6.92 -1.74 15.45
CA THR A 158 7.75 -2.85 14.96
C THR A 158 9.17 -2.78 15.49
N LEU A 159 9.80 -1.62 15.45
CA LEU A 159 11.20 -1.45 15.91
C LEU A 159 11.35 -1.55 17.41
N SER A 160 10.32 -1.16 18.17
CA SER A 160 10.30 -1.27 19.65
C SER A 160 9.84 -2.64 20.17
N GLY A 161 9.26 -3.48 19.29
CA GLY A 161 8.72 -4.79 19.68
C GLY A 161 7.32 -4.74 20.29
N ASP A 162 6.57 -3.65 20.10
CA ASP A 162 5.21 -3.50 20.62
C ASP A 162 4.19 -4.19 19.70
N THR A 163 4.08 -5.51 19.86
CA THR A 163 3.22 -6.37 19.03
C THR A 163 1.73 -6.09 19.23
N GLN A 164 1.32 -5.62 20.41
CA GLN A 164 -0.07 -5.26 20.65
C GLN A 164 -0.46 -4.01 19.87
N LYS A 165 0.36 -2.96 19.92
CA LYS A 165 0.14 -1.75 19.12
C LYS A 165 0.12 -2.03 17.62
N MET A 166 0.97 -2.95 17.13
CA MET A 166 0.93 -3.41 15.73
C MET A 166 -0.41 -4.06 15.39
N ALA A 167 -0.89 -4.98 16.23
CA ALA A 167 -2.17 -5.65 16.04
C ALA A 167 -3.35 -4.66 16.04
N ASP A 168 -3.36 -3.70 16.95
CA ASP A 168 -4.39 -2.66 17.05
C ASP A 168 -4.41 -1.78 15.78
N ILE A 169 -3.24 -1.40 15.26
CA ILE A 169 -3.11 -0.62 14.02
C ILE A 169 -3.64 -1.42 12.82
N LEU A 170 -3.27 -2.70 12.71
CA LEU A 170 -3.75 -3.57 11.64
C LEU A 170 -5.26 -3.77 11.73
N GLN A 171 -5.80 -3.99 12.92
CA GLN A 171 -7.22 -4.13 13.15
C GLN A 171 -7.99 -2.88 12.76
N TYR A 172 -7.47 -1.72 13.11
CA TYR A 172 -8.07 -0.44 12.75
C TYR A 172 -8.05 -0.25 11.22
N ALA A 173 -6.89 -0.41 10.58
CA ALA A 173 -6.74 -0.29 9.13
C ALA A 173 -7.63 -1.30 8.38
N HIS A 174 -7.73 -2.52 8.88
CA HIS A 174 -8.62 -3.54 8.33
C HIS A 174 -10.09 -3.11 8.40
N ASN A 175 -10.54 -2.66 9.55
CA ASN A 175 -11.95 -2.27 9.74
C ASN A 175 -12.33 -1.02 8.94
N THR A 176 -11.35 -0.15 8.65
CA THR A 176 -11.59 1.07 7.88
C THR A 176 -11.47 0.88 6.38
N GLU A 177 -10.57 -0.03 5.92
CA GLU A 177 -10.22 -0.16 4.51
C GLU A 177 -10.86 -1.36 3.81
N SER A 178 -11.24 -2.40 4.55
CA SER A 178 -11.80 -3.60 3.93
C SER A 178 -13.32 -3.63 4.01
N PRO A 179 -14.04 -3.86 2.90
CA PRO A 179 -15.44 -4.22 2.96
C PRO A 179 -15.62 -5.50 3.77
N ILE A 180 -16.57 -5.53 4.68
CA ILE A 180 -16.84 -6.62 5.64
C ILE A 180 -17.01 -8.01 4.98
N LEU A 181 -17.17 -8.08 3.66
CA LEU A 181 -17.50 -9.29 2.91
C LEU A 181 -16.35 -9.87 2.07
N SER A 182 -15.17 -9.26 1.97
CA SER A 182 -14.14 -9.67 1.01
C SER A 182 -12.78 -10.04 1.59
N TYR A 183 -12.60 -10.05 2.91
CA TYR A 183 -11.30 -10.31 3.52
C TYR A 183 -11.09 -11.81 3.78
N ASN A 184 -10.51 -12.50 2.83
CA ASN A 184 -10.42 -13.97 2.88
C ASN A 184 -9.07 -14.58 2.50
N ASN A 185 -8.03 -13.78 2.24
CA ASN A 185 -6.76 -14.34 1.77
C ASN A 185 -5.53 -13.49 2.13
N GLU A 186 -4.33 -14.07 1.97
CA GLU A 186 -3.04 -13.42 2.25
C GLU A 186 -2.77 -12.21 1.35
N ILE A 187 -3.35 -12.15 0.13
CA ILE A 187 -3.19 -11.02 -0.79
C ILE A 187 -3.82 -9.75 -0.22
N GLU A 188 -5.01 -9.88 0.37
CA GLU A 188 -5.71 -8.75 0.99
C GLU A 188 -5.01 -8.30 2.28
N LEU A 189 -4.55 -9.24 3.10
CA LEU A 189 -3.70 -8.94 4.26
C LEU A 189 -2.42 -8.20 3.84
N SER A 190 -1.78 -8.64 2.75
CA SER A 190 -0.61 -7.99 2.17
C SER A 190 -0.88 -6.54 1.73
N ALA A 191 -2.09 -6.26 1.21
CA ALA A 191 -2.49 -4.89 0.84
C ALA A 191 -2.59 -3.97 2.08
N ILE A 192 -3.21 -4.44 3.17
CA ILE A 192 -3.28 -3.70 4.44
C ILE A 192 -1.88 -3.48 5.03
N VAL A 193 -1.04 -4.51 5.03
CA VAL A 193 0.35 -4.38 5.52
C VAL A 193 1.13 -3.34 4.71
N ASN A 194 0.95 -3.33 3.38
CA ASN A 194 1.59 -2.33 2.53
C ASN A 194 1.13 -0.90 2.85
N LEU A 195 -0.14 -0.72 3.22
CA LEU A 195 -0.69 0.57 3.63
C LEU A 195 -0.13 1.03 4.97
N VAL A 196 -0.15 0.18 5.99
CA VAL A 196 0.32 0.55 7.34
C VAL A 196 1.84 0.67 7.46
N TYR A 197 2.60 0.29 6.43
CA TYR A 197 4.05 0.52 6.33
C TYR A 197 4.43 1.54 5.25
N LEU A 198 3.51 2.37 4.80
CA LEU A 198 3.74 3.31 3.70
C LEU A 198 4.93 4.25 3.97
N SER A 199 5.03 4.83 5.17
CA SER A 199 6.11 5.75 5.55
C SER A 199 7.47 5.07 5.75
N ALA A 200 7.47 3.74 5.94
CA ALA A 200 8.70 2.98 6.08
C ALA A 200 9.61 3.10 4.83
N ARG A 201 9.03 3.41 3.66
CA ARG A 201 9.78 3.68 2.42
C ARG A 201 10.76 4.87 2.54
N ASN A 202 10.55 5.75 3.50
CA ASN A 202 11.49 6.85 3.77
C ASN A 202 12.83 6.37 4.38
N LYS A 203 12.81 5.21 5.07
CA LYS A 203 13.96 4.63 5.78
C LYS A 203 14.41 3.29 5.19
N TYR A 204 13.55 2.64 4.41
CA TYR A 204 13.75 1.28 3.90
C TYR A 204 13.43 1.17 2.42
N ARG A 205 14.20 0.37 1.70
CA ARG A 205 13.78 -0.22 0.45
C ARG A 205 12.96 -1.47 0.76
N ILE A 206 11.70 -1.48 0.36
CA ILE A 206 10.77 -2.59 0.63
C ILE A 206 10.66 -3.44 -0.63
N GLU A 207 11.01 -4.73 -0.53
CA GLU A 207 10.79 -5.73 -1.58
C GLU A 207 9.67 -6.67 -1.16
N ARG A 208 8.80 -7.03 -2.12
CA ARG A 208 7.64 -7.91 -1.92
C ARG A 208 7.82 -9.17 -2.75
N GLU A 209 7.31 -10.31 -2.21
CA GLU A 209 7.33 -11.61 -2.89
C GLU A 209 8.71 -11.94 -3.49
N ASP A 210 9.77 -11.55 -2.78
CA ASP A 210 11.12 -11.77 -3.25
C ASP A 210 11.55 -13.23 -3.00
N LYS A 211 12.22 -13.79 -3.97
CA LYS A 211 12.80 -15.14 -3.83
C LYS A 211 13.90 -15.12 -2.79
N ALA A 212 13.63 -15.68 -1.63
CA ALA A 212 14.56 -15.75 -0.52
C ALA A 212 14.81 -17.22 -0.12
N GLY A 213 16.06 -17.62 -0.03
CA GLY A 213 16.40 -18.98 0.35
C GLY A 213 15.70 -20.05 -0.48
N LYS A 214 14.85 -20.86 0.15
CA LYS A 214 14.08 -21.96 -0.45
C LYS A 214 12.64 -21.60 -0.85
N GLY A 215 12.25 -20.30 -0.80
CA GLY A 215 10.89 -19.87 -1.09
C GLY A 215 10.78 -18.38 -1.40
N TYR A 216 9.56 -17.86 -1.30
CA TYR A 216 9.26 -16.45 -1.41
C TYR A 216 8.89 -15.91 -0.03
N VAL A 217 9.39 -14.73 0.30
CA VAL A 217 9.06 -13.97 1.51
C VAL A 217 8.07 -12.87 1.13
N ASP A 218 7.08 -12.60 1.99
CA ASP A 218 6.06 -11.60 1.67
C ASP A 218 6.65 -10.20 1.60
N PHE A 219 7.47 -9.81 2.59
CA PHE A 219 8.16 -8.52 2.58
C PHE A 219 9.56 -8.61 3.19
N ILE A 220 10.50 -7.88 2.58
CA ILE A 220 11.81 -7.57 3.17
C ILE A 220 12.01 -6.06 3.14
N PHE A 221 12.36 -5.49 4.29
CA PHE A 221 12.69 -4.09 4.45
C PHE A 221 14.20 -3.96 4.60
N TYR A 222 14.87 -3.49 3.55
CA TYR A 222 16.30 -3.21 3.53
C TYR A 222 16.53 -1.78 3.98
N PRO A 223 17.20 -1.54 5.13
CA PRO A 223 17.42 -0.18 5.62
C PRO A 223 18.41 0.59 4.74
N TRP A 224 18.15 1.87 4.56
CA TRP A 224 19.11 2.77 3.91
C TRP A 224 20.33 3.04 4.81
N ASN A 225 20.12 3.07 6.12
CA ASN A 225 21.19 3.21 7.10
C ASN A 225 21.62 1.83 7.61
N VAL A 226 22.91 1.52 7.49
CA VAL A 226 23.49 0.20 7.84
C VAL A 226 23.40 -0.17 9.32
N SER A 227 23.09 0.77 10.20
CA SER A 227 22.88 0.55 11.64
C SER A 227 21.43 0.27 12.01
N GLU A 228 20.48 0.56 11.12
CA GLU A 228 19.05 0.29 11.36
C GLU A 228 18.73 -1.20 11.15
N PRO A 229 17.73 -1.75 11.86
CA PRO A 229 17.34 -3.15 11.69
C PRO A 229 16.81 -3.45 10.29
N CYS A 230 17.17 -4.58 9.70
CA CYS A 230 16.44 -5.18 8.61
C CYS A 230 15.19 -5.88 9.16
N ILE A 231 14.08 -5.83 8.42
CA ILE A 231 12.83 -6.50 8.81
C ILE A 231 12.49 -7.53 7.72
N ILE A 232 12.31 -8.79 8.13
CA ILE A 232 11.77 -9.87 7.30
C ILE A 232 10.37 -10.17 7.83
N LEU A 233 9.34 -9.98 7.00
CA LEU A 233 7.96 -10.08 7.43
C LEU A 233 7.24 -11.15 6.62
N GLU A 234 6.53 -12.02 7.32
CA GLU A 234 5.71 -13.11 6.78
C GLU A 234 4.29 -13.01 7.31
N LEU A 235 3.33 -13.30 6.42
CA LEU A 235 1.89 -13.22 6.68
C LEU A 235 1.27 -14.60 6.80
N LYS A 236 0.24 -14.70 7.61
CA LYS A 236 -0.60 -15.90 7.72
C LYS A 236 -2.08 -15.53 7.85
N VAL A 237 -2.94 -16.34 7.25
CA VAL A 237 -4.37 -16.28 7.45
C VAL A 237 -4.82 -17.63 8.03
N ASP A 238 -5.65 -17.59 9.08
CA ASP A 238 -6.13 -18.75 9.83
C ASP A 238 -5.00 -19.61 10.41
N SER A 239 -3.90 -18.98 10.79
CA SER A 239 -2.74 -19.60 11.39
C SER A 239 -2.11 -18.62 12.39
N SER A 240 -1.01 -18.98 13.05
CA SER A 240 -0.41 -18.16 14.10
C SER A 240 0.78 -17.33 13.59
N PRO A 241 1.09 -16.21 14.25
CA PRO A 241 2.29 -15.45 13.95
C PRO A 241 3.58 -16.23 14.29
N GLU A 242 3.50 -17.24 15.16
CA GLU A 242 4.58 -18.20 15.45
C GLU A 242 4.94 -19.01 14.21
N GLU A 243 3.92 -19.49 13.48
CA GLU A 243 4.13 -20.25 12.24
C GLU A 243 4.76 -19.38 11.15
N ALA A 244 4.41 -18.09 11.08
CA ALA A 244 5.08 -17.14 10.20
C ALA A 244 6.58 -16.99 10.54
N ILE A 245 6.92 -16.82 11.81
CA ILE A 245 8.31 -16.77 12.27
C ILE A 245 9.04 -18.09 11.97
N GLN A 246 8.39 -19.21 12.21
CA GLN A 246 8.97 -20.52 11.93
C GLN A 246 9.25 -20.69 10.43
N GLN A 247 8.36 -20.22 9.56
CA GLN A 247 8.57 -20.23 8.11
C GLN A 247 9.79 -19.40 7.70
N ILE A 248 9.98 -18.21 8.30
CA ILE A 248 11.17 -17.36 8.06
C ILE A 248 12.45 -18.14 8.37
N ARG A 249 12.47 -18.93 9.47
CA ARG A 249 13.61 -19.74 9.88
C ARG A 249 13.83 -20.94 8.97
N ASP A 250 12.78 -21.73 8.69
CA ASP A 250 12.85 -22.98 7.94
C ASP A 250 13.29 -22.78 6.48
N LYS A 251 12.88 -21.67 5.90
CA LYS A 251 13.21 -21.29 4.54
C LYS A 251 14.48 -20.46 4.42
N ASP A 252 15.13 -20.15 5.54
CA ASP A 252 16.41 -19.44 5.64
C ASP A 252 16.43 -18.12 4.84
N TYR A 253 15.39 -17.31 5.02
CA TYR A 253 15.25 -16.01 4.35
C TYR A 253 16.40 -15.05 4.68
N ILE A 254 17.10 -15.28 5.81
CA ILE A 254 18.28 -14.52 6.21
C ILE A 254 19.40 -14.61 5.16
N LEU A 255 19.52 -15.72 4.44
CA LEU A 255 20.53 -15.88 3.38
C LEU A 255 20.36 -14.86 2.27
N ARG A 256 19.13 -14.54 1.90
CA ARG A 256 18.85 -13.53 0.87
C ARG A 256 19.35 -12.16 1.30
N PHE A 257 19.03 -11.81 2.56
CA PHE A 257 19.48 -10.55 3.15
C PHE A 257 21.01 -10.49 3.18
N ARG A 258 21.66 -11.52 3.69
CA ARG A 258 23.14 -11.60 3.72
C ARG A 258 23.76 -11.55 2.32
N GLY A 259 23.13 -12.14 1.32
CA GLY A 259 23.59 -12.10 -0.08
C GLY A 259 23.54 -10.68 -0.65
N LYS A 260 22.47 -9.94 -0.43
CA LYS A 260 22.34 -8.53 -0.89
C LYS A 260 23.15 -7.54 -0.05
N LEU A 261 23.32 -7.78 1.24
CA LEU A 261 24.18 -6.96 2.12
C LEU A 261 25.63 -7.41 2.09
N GLY A 262 25.93 -8.62 1.59
CA GLY A 262 27.31 -9.06 1.36
C GLY A 262 28.10 -8.13 0.42
N GLU A 263 27.36 -7.33 -0.37
CA GLU A 263 27.91 -6.19 -1.11
C GLU A 263 28.23 -4.99 -0.18
N ASN A 264 27.56 -4.90 0.98
CA ASN A 264 27.78 -3.84 1.97
C ASN A 264 28.40 -4.42 3.23
N ARG A 265 29.74 -4.56 3.24
CA ARG A 265 30.56 -5.19 4.31
C ARG A 265 30.43 -4.55 5.70
N ASN A 266 29.66 -3.46 5.84
CA ASN A 266 29.57 -2.64 7.03
C ASN A 266 28.19 -2.67 7.72
N TYR A 267 27.32 -3.62 7.38
CA TYR A 267 26.02 -3.71 8.05
C TYR A 267 26.19 -4.18 9.50
N THR A 268 25.69 -3.37 10.43
CA THR A 268 25.78 -3.60 11.90
C THR A 268 24.42 -3.70 12.57
N GLY A 269 23.34 -3.58 11.80
CA GLY A 269 21.98 -3.65 12.33
C GLY A 269 21.53 -5.08 12.65
N LYS A 270 20.47 -5.18 13.44
CA LYS A 270 19.82 -6.47 13.77
C LYS A 270 18.93 -6.93 12.60
N ILE A 271 18.67 -8.22 12.51
CA ILE A 271 17.65 -8.77 11.64
C ILE A 271 16.44 -9.15 12.49
N LEU A 272 15.31 -8.51 12.22
CA LEU A 272 14.05 -8.79 12.89
C LEU A 272 13.20 -9.69 11.99
N GLY A 273 12.68 -10.78 12.55
CA GLY A 273 11.60 -11.57 11.97
C GLY A 273 10.28 -11.07 12.52
N VAL A 274 9.33 -10.75 11.65
CA VAL A 274 8.01 -10.27 11.99
C VAL A 274 6.97 -11.23 11.42
N GLY A 275 6.19 -11.86 12.27
CA GLY A 275 5.03 -12.65 11.90
C GLY A 275 3.75 -11.84 12.14
N ILE A 276 2.90 -11.75 11.14
CA ILE A 276 1.56 -11.14 11.23
C ILE A 276 0.55 -12.19 10.84
N SER A 277 -0.46 -12.40 11.66
CA SER A 277 -1.57 -13.28 11.35
C SER A 277 -2.92 -12.58 11.45
N TYR A 278 -3.88 -13.10 10.69
CA TYR A 278 -5.28 -12.72 10.73
C TYR A 278 -6.16 -13.96 10.81
N ASP A 279 -7.06 -13.98 11.77
CA ASP A 279 -8.04 -15.04 11.96
C ASP A 279 -9.40 -14.63 11.40
N ARG A 280 -9.95 -15.38 10.45
CA ARG A 280 -11.22 -15.08 9.77
C ARG A 280 -12.45 -15.29 10.64
N GLU A 281 -12.37 -16.15 11.67
CA GLU A 281 -13.48 -16.40 12.58
C GLU A 281 -13.58 -15.32 13.65
N THR A 282 -12.48 -15.03 14.34
CA THR A 282 -12.44 -14.03 15.41
C THR A 282 -12.34 -12.61 14.90
N LYS A 283 -11.89 -12.42 13.65
CA LYS A 283 -11.60 -11.11 13.02
C LYS A 283 -10.47 -10.35 13.69
N GLU A 284 -9.54 -11.07 14.30
CA GLU A 284 -8.44 -10.50 15.06
C GLU A 284 -7.10 -10.63 14.33
N HIS A 285 -6.24 -9.62 14.53
CA HIS A 285 -4.85 -9.65 14.10
C HIS A 285 -3.96 -9.98 15.29
N GLN A 286 -2.91 -10.76 15.03
CA GLN A 286 -1.87 -11.04 16.00
C GLN A 286 -0.51 -10.82 15.37
N CYS A 287 0.44 -10.35 16.15
CA CYS A 287 1.80 -10.05 15.72
C CYS A 287 2.82 -10.67 16.66
N LYS A 288 3.94 -11.09 16.06
CA LYS A 288 5.11 -11.57 16.80
C LYS A 288 6.39 -11.03 16.19
N ILE A 289 7.33 -10.66 17.03
CA ILE A 289 8.66 -10.19 16.61
C ILE A 289 9.73 -11.01 17.31
N GLU A 290 10.72 -11.44 16.54
CA GLU A 290 11.91 -12.11 17.05
C GLU A 290 13.18 -11.54 16.43
N ILE A 291 14.25 -11.47 17.22
CA ILE A 291 15.59 -11.15 16.69
C ILE A 291 16.17 -12.42 16.09
N LEU A 292 16.39 -12.43 14.77
CA LEU A 292 16.91 -13.59 14.05
C LEU A 292 18.44 -13.60 13.98
N SER A 293 19.06 -12.42 13.98
CA SER A 293 20.51 -12.24 14.01
C SER A 293 20.84 -10.88 14.60
N THR A 294 21.90 -10.84 15.38
CA THR A 294 22.51 -9.61 15.93
C THR A 294 23.77 -9.26 15.16
#